data_04cc825dbcb36789aaed0c3d37735da2
#
_entry.id   04cc825dbcb36789aaed0c3d37735da2
#
_cell.length_a   1.000
_cell.length_b   1.000
_cell.length_c   1.000
_cell.angle_alpha   90.00
_cell.angle_beta   90.00
_cell.angle_gamma   90.00
#
_symmetry.space_group_name_H-M   'P 1'
#
loop_
_entity.id
_entity.type
_entity.pdbx_description
1 polymer ?
#
loop_
_entity_poly.entity_id
_entity_poly.type
_entity_poly.pdbx_seq_one_letter_code
_entity_poly.pdbx_strand_id
1 'polypeptide(L)'
;MQNGAPNGMAPQVEVDSSTFKGTTIVTENKSIAHELMTNTTADQNAFIGKNKAVIDIENSVFDKTGDTTSDDNSNFRGQNAVVLGIEGSQINIKGSNITSNSKGSNAVFATGEGSVINVENTNIHTKSDSSRGLDATYKGTVNGKNLTITTEGAHSATLATDRGEGTITAEAAKLTTSGEGSPVIYST
;
A
#
# COMPACT_ATOMS: atom_id res chain seq x y z
N MET A 1 2.58 46.72 -14.61
CA MET A 1 1.74 45.51 -14.44
C MET A 1 2.69 44.36 -14.08
N GLN A 2 2.74 44.00 -12.81
CA GLN A 2 3.57 42.91 -12.34
C GLN A 2 2.75 41.61 -12.42
N ASN A 3 3.17 40.68 -13.27
CA ASN A 3 2.63 39.35 -13.31
C ASN A 3 3.14 38.60 -12.08
N GLY A 4 2.27 38.39 -11.09
CA GLY A 4 2.54 37.51 -9.98
C GLY A 4 2.66 36.06 -10.47
N ALA A 5 3.83 35.46 -10.26
CA ALA A 5 4.00 34.02 -10.44
C ALA A 5 3.08 33.27 -9.46
N PRO A 6 2.51 32.10 -9.85
CA PRO A 6 1.72 31.31 -8.93
C PRO A 6 2.59 30.86 -7.77
N ASN A 7 2.04 30.96 -6.57
CA ASN A 7 2.66 30.57 -5.31
C ASN A 7 3.31 29.19 -5.46
N GLY A 8 4.64 29.17 -5.33
CA GLY A 8 5.37 27.92 -5.26
C GLY A 8 4.85 27.08 -4.10
N MET A 9 4.47 25.84 -4.38
CA MET A 9 4.28 24.86 -3.34
C MET A 9 5.54 24.83 -2.48
N ALA A 10 5.37 24.95 -1.16
CA ALA A 10 6.48 24.75 -0.24
C ALA A 10 7.15 23.40 -0.58
N PRO A 11 8.48 23.31 -0.58
CA PRO A 11 9.14 22.02 -0.83
C PRO A 11 8.60 21.03 0.18
N GLN A 12 7.93 19.98 -0.32
CA GLN A 12 7.45 18.91 0.52
C GLN A 12 8.68 18.20 1.08
N VAL A 13 8.81 18.21 2.39
CA VAL A 13 9.85 17.42 3.06
C VAL A 13 9.55 15.96 2.72
N GLU A 14 10.42 15.38 1.92
CA GLU A 14 10.29 13.98 1.53
C GLU A 14 10.54 13.12 2.77
N VAL A 15 9.46 12.48 3.27
CA VAL A 15 9.59 11.57 4.39
C VAL A 15 10.27 10.30 3.87
N ASP A 16 11.37 9.94 4.47
CA ASP A 16 12.10 8.73 4.11
C ASP A 16 11.36 7.48 4.61
N SER A 17 10.71 6.77 3.67
CA SER A 17 9.99 5.53 3.98
C SER A 17 10.89 4.43 4.55
N SER A 18 12.21 4.52 4.37
CA SER A 18 13.18 3.57 4.95
C SER A 18 13.17 3.57 6.48
N THR A 19 12.70 4.66 7.09
CA THR A 19 12.60 4.82 8.54
C THR A 19 11.34 4.20 9.15
N PHE A 20 10.38 3.76 8.31
CA PHE A 20 9.13 3.20 8.81
C PHE A 20 9.36 1.89 9.55
N LYS A 21 8.54 1.69 10.56
CA LYS A 21 8.57 0.52 11.44
C LYS A 21 7.50 -0.48 11.04
N GLY A 22 7.74 -1.74 11.29
CA GLY A 22 6.79 -2.81 11.06
C GLY A 22 7.09 -4.03 11.93
N THR A 23 6.13 -4.92 12.06
CA THR A 23 6.31 -6.18 12.80
C THR A 23 7.29 -7.10 12.07
N THR A 24 7.14 -7.23 10.75
CA THR A 24 8.02 -8.05 9.93
C THR A 24 8.73 -7.16 8.90
N ILE A 25 10.04 -7.08 8.97
CA ILE A 25 10.86 -6.32 8.03
C ILE A 25 11.84 -7.29 7.37
N VAL A 26 11.79 -7.37 6.04
CA VAL A 26 12.63 -8.27 5.24
C VAL A 26 13.55 -7.44 4.35
N THR A 27 14.86 -7.65 4.50
CA THR A 27 15.92 -6.87 3.82
C THR A 27 16.81 -7.72 2.91
N GLU A 28 16.50 -9.00 2.77
CA GLU A 28 17.22 -9.97 1.94
C GLU A 28 16.22 -10.95 1.31
N ASN A 29 16.66 -11.68 0.30
CA ASN A 29 15.79 -12.62 -0.40
C ASN A 29 15.23 -13.68 0.56
N LYS A 30 13.91 -13.90 0.52
CA LYS A 30 13.24 -14.78 1.46
C LYS A 30 11.96 -15.38 0.87
N SER A 31 11.70 -16.62 1.20
CA SER A 31 10.42 -17.29 0.96
C SER A 31 9.70 -17.48 2.31
N ILE A 32 8.42 -17.15 2.34
CA ILE A 32 7.53 -17.20 3.51
C ILE A 32 6.25 -17.93 3.10
N ALA A 33 5.80 -18.87 3.88
CA ALA A 33 4.56 -19.57 3.60
C ALA A 33 3.81 -19.92 4.89
N HIS A 34 2.47 -19.84 4.81
CA HIS A 34 1.56 -20.22 5.91
C HIS A 34 1.76 -19.42 7.21
N GLU A 35 2.20 -18.17 7.09
CA GLU A 35 2.45 -17.30 8.23
C GLU A 35 1.28 -16.34 8.49
N LEU A 36 1.15 -15.95 9.76
CA LEU A 36 0.27 -14.89 10.21
C LEU A 36 1.11 -13.65 10.56
N MET A 37 0.96 -12.60 9.76
CA MET A 37 1.68 -11.34 9.93
C MET A 37 0.72 -10.24 10.40
N THR A 38 0.82 -9.87 11.66
CA THR A 38 -0.09 -8.90 12.29
C THR A 38 0.64 -7.69 12.84
N ASN A 39 -0.04 -6.55 12.84
CA ASN A 39 0.40 -5.36 13.56
C ASN A 39 -0.81 -4.59 14.10
N THR A 40 -0.74 -4.22 15.38
CA THR A 40 -1.80 -3.45 16.08
C THR A 40 -1.34 -2.05 16.48
N THR A 41 -0.13 -1.66 16.15
CA THR A 41 0.47 -0.39 16.55
C THR A 41 0.20 0.68 15.51
N ALA A 42 -0.21 1.86 15.96
CA ALA A 42 -0.37 3.03 15.09
C ALA A 42 0.93 3.37 14.35
N ASP A 43 0.80 3.84 13.10
CA ASP A 43 1.92 4.27 12.24
C ASP A 43 2.96 3.18 11.93
N GLN A 44 2.65 1.91 12.17
CA GLN A 44 3.51 0.79 11.84
C GLN A 44 2.87 -0.13 10.80
N ASN A 45 3.69 -0.73 9.96
CA ASN A 45 3.29 -1.69 8.95
C ASN A 45 3.24 -3.11 9.52
N ALA A 46 2.41 -3.99 8.99
CA ALA A 46 2.48 -5.41 9.34
C ALA A 46 3.68 -6.08 8.66
N PHE A 47 3.95 -5.71 7.40
CA PHE A 47 5.06 -6.23 6.63
C PHE A 47 5.75 -5.12 5.82
N ILE A 48 7.08 -5.12 5.81
CA ILE A 48 7.91 -4.23 4.97
C ILE A 48 8.96 -5.08 4.24
N GLY A 49 8.97 -5.00 2.90
CA GLY A 49 10.07 -5.47 2.07
C GLY A 49 10.91 -4.29 1.60
N LYS A 50 12.24 -4.36 1.76
CA LYS A 50 13.16 -3.28 1.39
C LYS A 50 14.54 -3.77 0.97
N ASN A 51 15.43 -2.84 0.60
CA ASN A 51 16.82 -3.12 0.25
C ASN A 51 16.96 -4.08 -0.96
N LYS A 52 16.11 -3.88 -2.00
CA LYS A 52 16.11 -4.70 -3.22
C LYS A 52 15.87 -6.21 -2.99
N ALA A 53 15.38 -6.58 -1.82
CA ALA A 53 15.06 -7.97 -1.52
C ALA A 53 13.99 -8.51 -2.47
N VAL A 54 14.13 -9.75 -2.91
CA VAL A 54 13.11 -10.53 -3.60
C VAL A 54 12.46 -11.46 -2.60
N ILE A 55 11.14 -11.28 -2.40
CA ILE A 55 10.41 -11.92 -1.32
C ILE A 55 9.20 -12.63 -1.90
N ASP A 56 9.12 -13.94 -1.71
CA ASP A 56 7.98 -14.75 -2.12
C ASP A 56 7.15 -15.11 -0.90
N ILE A 57 5.85 -14.79 -0.92
CA ILE A 57 4.92 -15.04 0.18
C ILE A 57 3.72 -15.84 -0.33
N GLU A 58 3.50 -17.01 0.24
CA GLU A 58 2.41 -17.89 -0.18
C GLU A 58 1.48 -18.25 0.98
N ASN A 59 0.18 -18.36 0.68
CA ASN A 59 -0.84 -18.90 1.56
C ASN A 59 -0.78 -18.34 3.00
N SER A 60 -0.53 -17.03 3.10
CA SER A 60 -0.33 -16.33 4.36
C SER A 60 -1.48 -15.37 4.66
N VAL A 61 -1.58 -14.94 5.91
CA VAL A 61 -2.59 -14.00 6.38
C VAL A 61 -1.91 -12.76 6.91
N PHE A 62 -2.39 -11.61 6.47
CA PHE A 62 -1.97 -10.30 6.97
C PHE A 62 -3.15 -9.61 7.64
N ASP A 63 -2.96 -9.08 8.82
CA ASP A 63 -3.98 -8.34 9.55
C ASP A 63 -3.41 -7.09 10.21
N LYS A 64 -4.08 -5.97 10.03
CA LYS A 64 -3.63 -4.66 10.53
C LYS A 64 -4.75 -3.94 11.26
N THR A 65 -4.44 -3.52 12.47
CA THR A 65 -5.22 -2.54 13.24
C THR A 65 -4.27 -1.44 13.75
N GLY A 66 -4.81 -0.41 14.39
CA GLY A 66 -4.01 0.74 14.83
C GLY A 66 -3.93 1.84 13.76
N ASP A 67 -4.61 2.95 14.03
CA ASP A 67 -4.82 4.04 13.09
C ASP A 67 -3.55 4.83 12.80
N THR A 68 -3.48 5.45 11.61
CA THR A 68 -2.42 6.41 11.32
C THR A 68 -2.63 7.72 12.10
N THR A 69 -1.53 8.33 12.49
CA THR A 69 -1.51 9.72 13.02
C THR A 69 -1.12 10.74 11.94
N SER A 70 -0.74 10.27 10.74
CA SER A 70 -0.33 11.11 9.63
C SER A 70 -0.97 10.67 8.32
N ASP A 71 -2.00 11.38 7.89
CA ASP A 71 -2.70 11.10 6.63
C ASP A 71 -1.74 11.23 5.42
N ASP A 72 -0.83 12.19 5.41
CA ASP A 72 0.13 12.36 4.31
C ASP A 72 1.13 11.18 4.22
N ASN A 73 1.70 10.77 5.33
CA ASN A 73 2.62 9.63 5.33
C ASN A 73 1.91 8.33 4.94
N SER A 74 0.69 8.14 5.41
CA SER A 74 -0.12 6.98 5.07
C SER A 74 -0.49 6.97 3.58
N ASN A 75 -1.08 8.06 3.09
CA ASN A 75 -1.63 8.12 1.73
C ASN A 75 -0.55 8.17 0.64
N PHE A 76 0.60 8.77 0.93
CA PHE A 76 1.59 9.03 -0.13
C PHE A 76 2.90 8.28 0.05
N ARG A 77 3.17 7.72 1.24
CA ARG A 77 4.45 7.09 1.55
C ARG A 77 4.34 5.67 2.07
N GLY A 78 3.11 5.21 2.32
CA GLY A 78 2.83 3.84 2.75
C GLY A 78 3.06 3.57 4.23
N GLN A 79 3.22 4.61 5.07
CA GLN A 79 3.20 4.39 6.51
C GLN A 79 1.85 3.78 6.93
N ASN A 80 1.86 2.88 7.89
CA ASN A 80 0.66 2.16 8.36
C ASN A 80 0.04 1.18 7.35
N ALA A 81 0.58 1.00 6.15
CA ALA A 81 0.08 -0.01 5.22
C ALA A 81 0.24 -1.43 5.79
N VAL A 82 -0.61 -2.36 5.35
CA VAL A 82 -0.47 -3.76 5.74
C VAL A 82 0.80 -4.32 5.14
N VAL A 83 0.98 -4.21 3.83
CA VAL A 83 2.19 -4.61 3.10
C VAL A 83 2.79 -3.40 2.42
N LEU A 84 4.04 -3.11 2.69
CA LEU A 84 4.82 -2.03 2.10
C LEU A 84 6.04 -2.55 1.37
N GLY A 85 6.19 -2.18 0.09
CA GLY A 85 7.38 -2.43 -0.72
C GLY A 85 8.12 -1.12 -1.01
N ILE A 86 9.38 -1.02 -0.62
CA ILE A 86 10.24 0.16 -0.77
C ILE A 86 11.66 -0.22 -1.20
N GLU A 87 12.47 0.77 -1.52
CA GLU A 87 13.90 0.62 -1.83
C GLU A 87 14.19 -0.43 -2.90
N GLY A 88 13.35 -0.48 -3.94
CA GLY A 88 13.53 -1.40 -5.06
C GLY A 88 13.27 -2.87 -4.74
N SER A 89 12.55 -3.18 -3.65
CA SER A 89 12.18 -4.56 -3.32
C SER A 89 11.16 -5.11 -4.30
N GLN A 90 11.17 -6.44 -4.48
CA GLN A 90 10.17 -7.19 -5.23
C GLN A 90 9.45 -8.14 -4.28
N ILE A 91 8.15 -7.93 -4.07
CA ILE A 91 7.34 -8.76 -3.18
C ILE A 91 6.31 -9.50 -4.05
N ASN A 92 6.32 -10.83 -4.00
CA ASN A 92 5.37 -11.68 -4.70
C ASN A 92 4.43 -12.31 -3.66
N ILE A 93 3.15 -11.99 -3.71
CA ILE A 93 2.14 -12.51 -2.77
C ILE A 93 1.18 -13.40 -3.55
N LYS A 94 0.98 -14.62 -3.10
CA LYS A 94 0.09 -15.58 -3.74
C LYS A 94 -0.78 -16.34 -2.76
N GLY A 95 -2.06 -16.51 -3.11
CA GLY A 95 -2.99 -17.35 -2.35
C GLY A 95 -3.26 -16.87 -0.93
N SER A 96 -3.13 -15.58 -0.68
CA SER A 96 -3.13 -14.99 0.67
C SER A 96 -4.41 -14.22 0.99
N ASN A 97 -4.57 -13.81 2.26
CA ASN A 97 -5.62 -12.90 2.69
C ASN A 97 -4.99 -11.68 3.36
N ILE A 98 -5.43 -10.48 2.96
CA ILE A 98 -4.93 -9.22 3.50
C ILE A 98 -6.12 -8.43 4.04
N THR A 99 -6.11 -8.15 5.34
CA THR A 99 -7.18 -7.42 6.02
C THR A 99 -6.62 -6.18 6.73
N SER A 100 -7.34 -5.08 6.62
CA SER A 100 -7.12 -3.87 7.41
C SER A 100 -8.40 -3.40 8.06
N ASN A 101 -8.33 -3.13 9.37
CA ASN A 101 -9.39 -2.44 10.13
C ASN A 101 -8.76 -1.28 10.90
N SER A 102 -8.23 -0.32 10.16
CA SER A 102 -7.42 0.79 10.68
C SER A 102 -7.46 1.96 9.71
N LYS A 103 -7.70 3.15 10.21
CA LYS A 103 -7.66 4.37 9.38
C LYS A 103 -6.27 4.54 8.76
N GLY A 104 -6.23 4.85 7.46
CA GLY A 104 -4.99 5.08 6.73
C GLY A 104 -4.14 3.82 6.55
N SER A 105 -4.73 2.63 6.60
CA SER A 105 -4.02 1.37 6.41
C SER A 105 -4.31 0.79 5.03
N ASN A 106 -3.59 1.26 4.02
CA ASN A 106 -3.65 0.69 2.67
C ASN A 106 -3.21 -0.77 2.70
N ALA A 107 -3.93 -1.66 2.00
CA ALA A 107 -3.63 -3.09 2.10
C ALA A 107 -2.28 -3.42 1.44
N VAL A 108 -2.04 -2.95 0.21
CA VAL A 108 -0.78 -3.17 -0.51
C VAL A 108 -0.28 -1.83 -1.03
N PHE A 109 0.94 -1.47 -0.70
CA PHE A 109 1.53 -0.19 -1.06
C PHE A 109 2.94 -0.34 -1.60
N ALA A 110 3.17 0.08 -2.84
CA ALA A 110 4.49 0.15 -3.43
C ALA A 110 4.91 1.61 -3.63
N THR A 111 6.09 2.00 -3.17
CA THR A 111 6.60 3.35 -3.37
C THR A 111 8.10 3.37 -3.65
N GLY A 112 8.49 4.30 -4.51
CA GLY A 112 9.89 4.46 -4.94
C GLY A 112 10.25 3.61 -6.16
N GLU A 113 11.16 4.15 -6.96
CA GLU A 113 11.62 3.52 -8.20
C GLU A 113 12.14 2.10 -7.99
N GLY A 114 11.70 1.17 -8.84
CA GLY A 114 12.09 -0.24 -8.77
C GLY A 114 11.35 -1.07 -7.71
N SER A 115 10.53 -0.44 -6.84
CA SER A 115 9.71 -1.17 -5.88
C SER A 115 8.50 -1.78 -6.59
N VAL A 116 8.37 -3.10 -6.52
CA VAL A 116 7.33 -3.86 -7.22
C VAL A 116 6.65 -4.82 -6.27
N ILE A 117 5.31 -4.82 -6.26
CA ILE A 117 4.54 -5.85 -5.55
C ILE A 117 3.64 -6.55 -6.56
N ASN A 118 3.79 -7.86 -6.68
CA ASN A 118 2.93 -8.73 -7.47
C ASN A 118 1.98 -9.46 -6.52
N VAL A 119 0.67 -9.38 -6.78
CA VAL A 119 -0.37 -10.01 -5.95
C VAL A 119 -1.23 -10.90 -6.80
N GLU A 120 -1.27 -12.19 -6.50
CA GLU A 120 -2.02 -13.18 -7.26
C GLU A 120 -2.93 -14.03 -6.37
N ASN A 121 -4.13 -14.38 -6.85
CA ASN A 121 -5.07 -15.27 -6.17
C ASN A 121 -5.33 -14.88 -4.70
N THR A 122 -5.49 -13.58 -4.43
CA THR A 122 -5.50 -13.02 -3.08
C THR A 122 -6.80 -12.25 -2.81
N ASN A 123 -7.31 -12.37 -1.59
CA ASN A 123 -8.43 -11.58 -1.10
C ASN A 123 -7.93 -10.41 -0.28
N ILE A 124 -8.45 -9.22 -0.56
CA ILE A 124 -8.08 -7.98 0.12
C ILE A 124 -9.35 -7.32 0.66
N HIS A 125 -9.34 -6.96 1.95
CA HIS A 125 -10.46 -6.32 2.59
C HIS A 125 -10.00 -5.19 3.52
N THR A 126 -10.31 -3.95 3.18
CA THR A 126 -10.08 -2.77 4.03
C THR A 126 -11.41 -2.22 4.53
N LYS A 127 -11.50 -1.90 5.84
CA LYS A 127 -12.76 -1.57 6.51
C LYS A 127 -12.87 -0.13 6.97
N SER A 128 -11.75 0.54 7.17
CA SER A 128 -11.71 1.90 7.73
C SER A 128 -11.38 2.95 6.68
N ASP A 129 -11.55 4.23 7.05
CA ASP A 129 -11.35 5.37 6.16
C ASP A 129 -9.91 5.49 5.67
N SER A 130 -9.74 6.07 4.48
CA SER A 130 -8.42 6.30 3.83
C SER A 130 -7.57 5.03 3.73
N SER A 131 -8.22 3.88 3.52
CA SER A 131 -7.59 2.55 3.50
C SER A 131 -7.85 1.87 2.17
N ARG A 132 -6.97 2.14 1.20
CA ARG A 132 -7.10 1.67 -0.18
C ARG A 132 -6.75 0.19 -0.31
N GLY A 133 -7.18 -0.44 -1.38
CA GLY A 133 -6.82 -1.81 -1.70
C GLY A 133 -5.38 -1.94 -2.20
N LEU A 134 -5.12 -1.57 -3.46
CA LEU A 134 -3.77 -1.44 -4.02
C LEU A 134 -3.44 0.04 -4.17
N ASP A 135 -2.24 0.41 -3.78
CA ASP A 135 -1.74 1.78 -3.89
C ASP A 135 -0.31 1.82 -4.43
N ALA A 136 -0.03 2.77 -5.31
CA ALA A 136 1.30 2.96 -5.87
C ALA A 136 1.64 4.45 -6.01
N THR A 137 2.81 4.85 -5.51
CA THR A 137 3.30 6.23 -5.57
C THR A 137 4.78 6.26 -5.99
N TYR A 138 5.27 7.42 -6.41
CA TYR A 138 6.70 7.69 -6.69
C TYR A 138 7.38 6.58 -7.49
N LYS A 139 6.78 6.20 -8.64
CA LYS A 139 7.26 5.13 -9.55
C LYS A 139 7.23 3.72 -8.97
N GLY A 140 6.58 3.50 -7.83
CA GLY A 140 6.27 2.16 -7.35
C GLY A 140 5.28 1.46 -8.29
N THR A 141 5.29 0.15 -8.31
CA THR A 141 4.43 -0.66 -9.19
C THR A 141 3.72 -1.75 -8.39
N VAL A 142 2.41 -1.87 -8.59
CA VAL A 142 1.63 -3.00 -8.07
C VAL A 142 0.95 -3.73 -9.23
N ASN A 143 1.19 -5.02 -9.37
CA ASN A 143 0.55 -5.87 -10.36
C ASN A 143 -0.38 -6.85 -9.67
N GLY A 144 -1.68 -6.76 -9.97
CA GLY A 144 -2.71 -7.62 -9.42
C GLY A 144 -3.25 -8.60 -10.45
N LYS A 145 -3.41 -9.86 -10.06
CA LYS A 145 -4.02 -10.89 -10.91
C LYS A 145 -4.94 -11.78 -10.10
N ASN A 146 -6.17 -11.99 -10.63
CA ASN A 146 -7.16 -12.85 -9.99
C ASN A 146 -7.43 -12.47 -8.53
N LEU A 147 -7.85 -11.21 -8.31
CA LEU A 147 -8.06 -10.62 -7.00
C LEU A 147 -9.54 -10.43 -6.68
N THR A 148 -9.87 -10.51 -5.40
CA THR A 148 -11.10 -9.94 -4.86
C THR A 148 -10.73 -8.83 -3.88
N ILE A 149 -11.09 -7.59 -4.20
CA ILE A 149 -10.79 -6.42 -3.37
C ILE A 149 -12.09 -5.76 -2.92
N THR A 150 -12.25 -5.60 -1.62
CA THR A 150 -13.39 -4.87 -1.01
C THR A 150 -12.87 -3.76 -0.12
N THR A 151 -13.34 -2.53 -0.32
CA THR A 151 -13.05 -1.38 0.56
C THR A 151 -14.36 -0.79 1.08
N GLU A 152 -14.46 -0.57 2.41
CA GLU A 152 -15.70 -0.11 3.07
C GLU A 152 -15.62 1.33 3.58
N GLY A 153 -14.43 1.80 3.95
CA GLY A 153 -14.22 3.13 4.52
C GLY A 153 -14.37 4.27 3.52
N ALA A 154 -14.61 5.47 4.02
CA ALA A 154 -14.59 6.69 3.21
C ALA A 154 -13.21 6.95 2.61
N HIS A 155 -13.16 7.55 1.41
CA HIS A 155 -11.92 7.86 0.70
C HIS A 155 -10.98 6.65 0.49
N SER A 156 -11.57 5.48 0.29
CA SER A 156 -10.87 4.18 0.20
C SER A 156 -11.11 3.53 -1.17
N ALA A 157 -10.38 3.98 -2.18
CA ALA A 157 -10.42 3.38 -3.52
C ALA A 157 -9.91 1.93 -3.50
N THR A 158 -10.41 1.05 -4.40
CA THR A 158 -9.85 -0.29 -4.53
C THR A 158 -8.48 -0.26 -5.21
N LEU A 159 -8.28 0.59 -6.21
CA LEU A 159 -7.01 0.82 -6.88
C LEU A 159 -6.71 2.32 -6.85
N ALA A 160 -5.52 2.72 -6.40
CA ALA A 160 -5.13 4.11 -6.33
C ALA A 160 -3.69 4.33 -6.80
N THR A 161 -3.51 5.30 -7.72
CA THR A 161 -2.20 5.88 -7.97
C THR A 161 -2.23 7.35 -7.59
N ASP A 162 -1.24 7.78 -6.84
CA ASP A 162 -1.15 9.16 -6.37
C ASP A 162 0.33 9.57 -6.35
N ARG A 163 0.62 10.81 -6.76
CA ARG A 163 1.96 11.40 -6.73
C ARG A 163 3.09 10.58 -7.36
N GLY A 164 3.75 11.16 -8.34
CA GLY A 164 5.04 10.68 -8.84
C GLY A 164 4.98 9.40 -9.67
N GLU A 165 3.97 9.28 -10.54
CA GLU A 165 3.94 8.26 -11.60
C GLU A 165 3.85 6.80 -11.11
N GLY A 166 3.10 6.53 -10.03
CA GLY A 166 2.81 5.15 -9.60
C GLY A 166 2.06 4.37 -10.68
N THR A 167 2.28 3.06 -10.74
CA THR A 167 1.65 2.18 -11.73
C THR A 167 0.90 1.05 -11.05
N ILE A 168 -0.36 0.84 -11.43
CA ILE A 168 -1.13 -0.34 -11.04
C ILE A 168 -1.68 -1.04 -12.28
N THR A 169 -1.48 -2.34 -12.35
CA THR A 169 -2.19 -3.21 -13.30
C THR A 169 -3.09 -4.17 -12.53
N ALA A 170 -4.28 -4.45 -13.05
CA ALA A 170 -5.19 -5.42 -12.46
C ALA A 170 -5.83 -6.27 -13.57
N GLU A 171 -5.63 -7.57 -13.49
CA GLU A 171 -6.18 -8.56 -14.42
C GLU A 171 -7.10 -9.50 -13.65
N ALA A 172 -8.29 -9.79 -14.21
CA ALA A 172 -9.28 -10.69 -13.62
C ALA A 172 -9.59 -10.34 -12.13
N ALA A 173 -9.83 -9.05 -11.85
CA ALA A 173 -10.08 -8.56 -10.50
C ALA A 173 -11.56 -8.22 -10.30
N LYS A 174 -12.12 -8.68 -9.17
CA LYS A 174 -13.41 -8.23 -8.66
C LYS A 174 -13.18 -7.10 -7.66
N LEU A 175 -13.63 -5.88 -8.01
CA LEU A 175 -13.39 -4.67 -7.24
C LEU A 175 -14.71 -4.13 -6.70
N THR A 176 -14.81 -3.92 -5.39
CA THR A 176 -16.01 -3.41 -4.72
C THR A 176 -15.63 -2.33 -3.72
N THR A 177 -16.32 -1.21 -3.74
CA THR A 177 -16.21 -0.15 -2.74
C THR A 177 -17.60 0.28 -2.27
N SER A 178 -17.75 0.63 -1.00
CA SER A 178 -19.02 1.09 -0.41
C SER A 178 -18.89 2.39 0.40
N GLY A 179 -17.67 2.87 0.63
CA GLY A 179 -17.41 4.07 1.41
C GLY A 179 -17.75 5.37 0.66
N GLU A 180 -18.07 6.41 1.39
CA GLU A 180 -18.29 7.75 0.83
C GLU A 180 -17.02 8.26 0.14
N GLY A 181 -17.17 8.87 -1.04
CA GLY A 181 -16.04 9.42 -1.79
C GLY A 181 -15.00 8.38 -2.20
N SER A 182 -15.39 7.11 -2.30
CA SER A 182 -14.49 6.00 -2.60
C SER A 182 -14.73 5.48 -4.02
N PRO A 183 -13.99 5.97 -5.03
CA PRO A 183 -14.08 5.42 -6.38
C PRO A 183 -13.46 4.02 -6.43
N VAL A 184 -13.88 3.20 -7.39
CA VAL A 184 -13.20 1.91 -7.65
C VAL A 184 -11.77 2.15 -8.10
N ILE A 185 -11.55 3.12 -8.99
CA ILE A 185 -10.21 3.49 -9.48
C ILE A 185 -10.02 4.99 -9.25
N TYR A 186 -8.91 5.35 -8.63
CA TYR A 186 -8.46 6.71 -8.40
C TYR A 186 -7.06 6.90 -9.00
N SER A 187 -6.88 7.93 -9.82
CA SER A 187 -5.57 8.25 -10.40
C SER A 187 -5.40 9.76 -10.51
N THR A 188 -4.26 10.27 -10.10
CA THR A 188 -3.87 11.69 -10.21
C THR A 188 -2.47 11.83 -10.81
#